data_d1d57e4eddf3b613c77fb4c5116e0c16
#
_entry.id   d1d57e4eddf3b613c77fb4c5116e0c16
#
_cell.length_a   1.000
_cell.length_b   1.000
_cell.length_c   1.000
_cell.angle_alpha   90.00
_cell.angle_beta   90.00
_cell.angle_gamma   90.00
#
_symmetry.space_group_name_H-M   'P 1'
#
loop_
_entity.id
_entity.type
_entity.pdbx_description
1 polymer ?
#
loop_
_entity_poly.entity_id
_entity_poly.type
_entity_poly.pdbx_seq_one_letter_code
_entity_poly.pdbx_strand_id
1 'polypeptide(L)'
;MSGEQADLDLALLEDAAEAEGLLRLLRPNLDDATFAKRLSRAVAQGYRVFAAYMGGALAGALGFRLTDDLCWGRTLYVDDLIVAPNHRGQGVGALLLDQAQAHAAREDCDHLRLCSGLTREAAHRFYMTQGLSRSSIQFVVSLSERRPS
;
A
#
# COMPACT_ATOMS: atom_id res chain seq x y z
N MET A 1 -0.54 32.86 -9.55
CA MET A 1 -0.27 32.29 -9.21
C MET A 1 -0.50 31.67 -8.69
N SER A 2 -0.47 31.43 -8.49
CA SER A 2 -0.36 30.85 -8.04
C SER A 2 -0.46 30.00 -7.65
N GLY A 3 -0.36 29.65 -7.78
CA GLY A 3 -0.39 28.28 -7.65
C GLY A 3 -0.26 27.81 -6.25
N GLU A 4 -1.31 27.95 -5.64
CA GLU A 4 -1.42 27.32 -4.36
C GLU A 4 -1.59 25.81 -4.58
N GLN A 5 -0.47 25.13 -4.69
CA GLN A 5 -0.53 23.70 -4.47
C GLN A 5 -0.76 23.49 -2.98
N ALA A 6 -1.84 22.80 -2.64
CA ALA A 6 -2.05 22.38 -1.27
C ALA A 6 -0.80 21.63 -0.81
N ASP A 7 -0.31 21.94 0.39
CA ASP A 7 0.87 21.30 0.94
C ASP A 7 0.63 19.79 1.06
N LEU A 8 1.45 19.00 0.41
CA LEU A 8 1.41 17.54 0.49
C LEU A 8 2.55 17.08 1.39
N ASP A 9 2.20 16.50 2.51
CA ASP A 9 3.18 15.95 3.45
C ASP A 9 3.11 14.43 3.44
N LEU A 10 4.29 13.81 3.41
CA LEU A 10 4.42 12.36 3.50
C LEU A 10 5.03 12.00 4.86
N ALA A 11 4.50 10.97 5.49
CA ALA A 11 5.00 10.52 6.77
C ALA A 11 4.98 9.01 6.87
N LEU A 12 6.03 8.44 7.45
CA LEU A 12 6.02 7.04 7.85
C LEU A 12 5.37 6.98 9.23
N LEU A 13 4.19 6.38 9.31
CA LEU A 13 3.41 6.40 10.55
C LEU A 13 4.06 5.52 11.62
N GLU A 14 4.05 6.01 12.86
CA GLU A 14 4.46 5.20 14.00
C GLU A 14 3.38 4.17 14.34
N ASP A 15 2.12 4.52 14.11
CA ASP A 15 0.98 3.64 14.35
C ASP A 15 0.14 3.54 13.09
N ALA A 16 0.09 2.35 12.50
CA ALA A 16 -0.69 2.09 11.28
C ALA A 16 -2.19 2.40 11.46
N ALA A 17 -2.69 2.35 12.69
CA ALA A 17 -4.09 2.64 12.96
C ALA A 17 -4.48 4.08 12.60
N GLU A 18 -3.53 5.00 12.52
CA GLU A 18 -3.81 6.36 12.08
C GLU A 18 -4.36 6.42 10.66
N ALA A 19 -4.07 5.41 9.83
CA ALA A 19 -4.59 5.33 8.46
C ALA A 19 -5.79 4.38 8.32
N GLU A 20 -6.34 3.91 9.45
CA GLU A 20 -7.41 2.91 9.46
C GLU A 20 -8.59 3.30 8.58
N GLY A 21 -9.01 4.55 8.65
CA GLY A 21 -10.17 5.01 7.88
C GLY A 21 -10.02 4.80 6.38
N LEU A 22 -8.83 5.06 5.83
CA LEU A 22 -8.56 4.81 4.42
C LEU A 22 -8.34 3.34 4.13
N LEU A 23 -7.59 2.64 4.96
CA LEU A 23 -7.32 1.22 4.74
C LEU A 23 -8.61 0.41 4.72
N ARG A 24 -9.57 0.78 5.53
CA ARG A 24 -10.87 0.11 5.55
C ARG A 24 -11.64 0.27 4.24
N LEU A 25 -11.45 1.38 3.53
CA LEU A 25 -12.09 1.58 2.23
C LEU A 25 -11.62 0.57 1.19
N LEU A 26 -10.39 0.07 1.31
CA LEU A 26 -9.87 -0.99 0.44
C LEU A 26 -10.49 -2.35 0.75
N ARG A 27 -10.97 -2.53 1.97
CA ARG A 27 -11.45 -3.83 2.47
C ARG A 27 -12.87 -3.72 3.01
N PRO A 28 -13.83 -3.29 2.16
CA PRO A 28 -15.19 -3.02 2.65
C PRO A 28 -15.93 -4.27 3.14
N ASN A 29 -15.46 -5.46 2.78
CA ASN A 29 -16.08 -6.71 3.18
C ASN A 29 -15.67 -7.20 4.56
N LEU A 30 -14.68 -6.55 5.18
CA LEU A 30 -14.22 -6.94 6.51
C LEU A 30 -15.02 -6.20 7.59
N ASP A 31 -15.52 -6.95 8.57
CA ASP A 31 -16.12 -6.31 9.74
C ASP A 31 -15.03 -5.71 10.64
N ASP A 32 -15.46 -4.91 11.63
CA ASP A 32 -14.54 -4.18 12.50
C ASP A 32 -13.57 -5.10 13.24
N ALA A 33 -14.08 -6.21 13.78
CA ALA A 33 -13.27 -7.13 14.57
C ALA A 33 -12.25 -7.85 13.69
N THR A 34 -12.64 -8.28 12.50
CA THR A 34 -11.74 -8.95 11.56
C THR A 34 -10.66 -8.00 11.07
N PHE A 35 -11.04 -6.75 10.73
CA PHE A 35 -10.07 -5.75 10.30
C PHE A 35 -9.05 -5.48 11.40
N ALA A 36 -9.50 -5.24 12.62
CA ALA A 36 -8.61 -4.95 13.74
C ALA A 36 -7.64 -6.11 14.01
N LYS A 37 -8.15 -7.33 13.96
CA LYS A 37 -7.32 -8.54 14.17
C LYS A 37 -6.26 -8.67 13.08
N ARG A 38 -6.64 -8.50 11.81
CA ARG A 38 -5.70 -8.61 10.69
C ARG A 38 -4.66 -7.51 10.74
N LEU A 39 -5.07 -6.28 11.05
CA LEU A 39 -4.12 -5.16 11.17
C LEU A 39 -3.12 -5.43 12.28
N SER A 40 -3.57 -5.86 13.43
CA SER A 40 -2.71 -6.17 14.57
C SER A 40 -1.68 -7.26 14.22
N ARG A 41 -2.12 -8.32 13.55
CA ARG A 41 -1.22 -9.40 13.13
C ARG A 41 -0.23 -8.94 12.07
N ALA A 42 -0.69 -8.13 11.13
CA ALA A 42 0.20 -7.59 10.09
C ALA A 42 1.27 -6.69 10.70
N VAL A 43 0.88 -5.80 11.61
CA VAL A 43 1.82 -4.92 12.31
C VAL A 43 2.87 -5.74 13.07
N ALA A 44 2.45 -6.81 13.72
CA ALA A 44 3.38 -7.71 14.42
C ALA A 44 4.39 -8.37 13.46
N GLN A 45 4.05 -8.48 12.18
CA GLN A 45 4.91 -9.04 11.14
C GLN A 45 5.66 -7.96 10.34
N GLY A 46 5.69 -6.73 10.85
CA GLY A 46 6.46 -5.66 10.24
C GLY A 46 5.70 -4.75 9.29
N TYR A 47 4.37 -4.86 9.23
CA TYR A 47 3.56 -3.99 8.40
C TYR A 47 3.67 -2.54 8.88
N ARG A 48 3.95 -1.63 7.94
CA ARG A 48 4.06 -0.21 8.20
C ARG A 48 3.32 0.56 7.13
N VAL A 49 3.02 1.82 7.39
CA VAL A 49 2.24 2.65 6.48
C VAL A 49 2.94 3.97 6.24
N PHE A 50 3.10 4.33 4.96
CA PHE A 50 3.34 5.71 4.56
C PHE A 50 2.00 6.39 4.35
N ALA A 51 1.81 7.55 4.95
CA ALA A 51 0.61 8.34 4.79
C ALA A 51 0.92 9.63 4.05
N ALA A 52 -0.01 10.07 3.20
CA ALA A 52 0.06 11.36 2.54
C ALA A 52 -1.04 12.24 3.09
N TYR A 53 -0.67 13.44 3.52
CA TYR A 53 -1.62 14.44 4.02
C TYR A 53 -1.63 15.64 3.08
N MET A 54 -2.80 16.10 2.72
CA MET A 54 -2.96 17.26 1.87
C MET A 54 -3.78 18.30 2.62
N GLY A 55 -3.15 19.46 2.92
CA GLY A 55 -3.78 20.48 3.75
C GLY A 55 -4.16 19.97 5.14
N GLY A 56 -3.39 19.02 5.68
CA GLY A 56 -3.65 18.42 6.99
C GLY A 56 -4.63 17.26 6.99
N ALA A 57 -5.27 16.97 5.84
CA ALA A 57 -6.21 15.85 5.74
C ALA A 57 -5.52 14.63 5.15
N LEU A 58 -5.86 13.44 5.64
CA LEU A 58 -5.30 12.19 5.13
C LEU A 58 -5.80 11.96 3.69
N ALA A 59 -4.88 12.05 2.74
CA ALA A 59 -5.18 11.97 1.32
C ALA A 59 -4.87 10.59 0.71
N GLY A 60 -3.96 9.83 1.32
CA GLY A 60 -3.60 8.52 0.79
C GLY A 60 -2.77 7.74 1.78
N ALA A 61 -2.67 6.44 1.55
CA ALA A 61 -1.88 5.54 2.39
C ALA A 61 -1.32 4.39 1.56
N LEU A 62 -0.09 4.01 1.90
CA LEU A 62 0.59 2.86 1.30
C LEU A 62 1.09 1.97 2.42
N GLY A 63 0.51 0.77 2.52
CA GLY A 63 0.95 -0.23 3.50
C GLY A 63 1.94 -1.19 2.88
N PHE A 64 3.01 -1.50 3.60
CA PHE A 64 4.09 -2.32 3.08
C PHE A 64 4.75 -3.14 4.16
N ARG A 65 5.50 -4.15 3.72
CA ARG A 65 6.40 -4.93 4.57
C ARG A 65 7.73 -5.13 3.86
N LEU A 66 8.80 -5.22 4.65
CA LEU A 66 10.09 -5.64 4.13
C LEU A 66 10.19 -7.15 4.30
N THR A 67 10.48 -7.85 3.22
CA THR A 67 10.56 -9.31 3.22
C THR A 67 11.83 -9.78 2.55
N ASP A 68 12.30 -10.95 2.91
CA ASP A 68 13.42 -11.61 2.24
C ASP A 68 12.93 -12.92 1.66
N ASP A 69 13.20 -13.16 0.38
CA ASP A 69 12.87 -14.42 -0.27
C ASP A 69 13.97 -14.82 -1.25
N LEU A 70 13.94 -16.09 -1.63
CA LEU A 70 15.00 -16.64 -2.47
C LEU A 70 14.96 -16.11 -3.90
N CYS A 71 13.77 -15.83 -4.42
CA CYS A 71 13.59 -15.39 -5.79
C CYS A 71 13.94 -13.91 -5.98
N TRP A 72 13.42 -13.07 -5.10
CA TRP A 72 13.51 -11.61 -5.28
C TRP A 72 14.56 -10.95 -4.39
N GLY A 73 15.10 -11.69 -3.41
CA GLY A 73 16.02 -11.14 -2.43
C GLY A 73 15.28 -10.31 -1.40
N ARG A 74 15.91 -9.23 -0.97
CA ARG A 74 15.27 -8.30 -0.04
C ARG A 74 14.29 -7.41 -0.79
N THR A 75 13.05 -7.40 -0.36
CA THR A 75 11.94 -6.78 -1.09
C THR A 75 11.14 -5.86 -0.19
N LEU A 76 10.76 -4.69 -0.72
CA LEU A 76 9.65 -3.94 -0.15
C LEU A 76 8.40 -4.41 -0.88
N TYR A 77 7.49 -5.06 -0.16
CA TYR A 77 6.23 -5.53 -0.72
C TYR A 77 5.11 -4.59 -0.33
N VAL A 78 4.47 -4.00 -1.34
CA VAL A 78 3.32 -3.11 -1.12
C VAL A 78 2.08 -3.97 -0.97
N ASP A 79 1.52 -4.00 0.25
CA ASP A 79 0.30 -4.73 0.54
C ASP A 79 -0.95 -3.94 0.16
N ASP A 80 -0.91 -2.62 0.36
CA ASP A 80 -2.07 -1.76 0.20
C ASP A 80 -1.65 -0.41 -0.37
N LEU A 81 -2.45 0.12 -1.27
CA LEU A 81 -2.27 1.47 -1.79
C LEU A 81 -3.65 2.06 -2.05
N ILE A 82 -3.95 3.16 -1.39
CA ILE A 82 -5.24 3.83 -1.56
C ILE A 82 -5.07 5.34 -1.53
N VAL A 83 -5.79 6.01 -2.41
CA VAL A 83 -5.95 7.46 -2.41
C VAL A 83 -7.39 7.76 -2.04
N ALA A 84 -7.57 8.72 -1.12
CA ALA A 84 -8.91 9.12 -0.70
C ALA A 84 -9.71 9.58 -1.93
N PRO A 85 -11.02 9.23 -2.01
CA PRO A 85 -11.81 9.53 -3.20
C PRO A 85 -11.77 10.99 -3.65
N ASN A 86 -11.77 11.93 -2.71
CA ASN A 86 -11.74 13.36 -3.01
C ASN A 86 -10.35 13.89 -3.35
N HIS A 87 -9.32 13.05 -3.31
CA HIS A 87 -7.95 13.43 -3.64
C HIS A 87 -7.40 12.67 -4.84
N ARG A 88 -8.24 11.93 -5.55
CA ARG A 88 -7.83 11.21 -6.74
C ARG A 88 -7.48 12.16 -7.88
N GLY A 89 -6.56 11.73 -8.75
CA GLY A 89 -6.13 12.55 -9.89
C GLY A 89 -5.19 13.69 -9.55
N GLN A 90 -4.66 13.73 -8.31
CA GLN A 90 -3.76 14.78 -7.85
C GLN A 90 -2.33 14.29 -7.64
N GLY A 91 -2.00 13.09 -8.09
CA GLY A 91 -0.65 12.55 -8.01
C GLY A 91 -0.26 11.94 -6.67
N VAL A 92 -1.22 11.78 -5.75
CA VAL A 92 -0.92 11.24 -4.41
C VAL A 92 -0.39 9.81 -4.48
N GLY A 93 -0.99 8.95 -5.30
CA GLY A 93 -0.54 7.57 -5.45
C GLY A 93 0.88 7.47 -6.00
N ALA A 94 1.21 8.32 -6.97
CA ALA A 94 2.55 8.35 -7.55
C ALA A 94 3.58 8.79 -6.52
N LEU A 95 3.26 9.77 -5.69
CA LEU A 95 4.17 10.23 -4.64
C LEU A 95 4.38 9.17 -3.56
N LEU A 96 3.32 8.44 -3.19
CA LEU A 96 3.43 7.35 -2.23
C LEU A 96 4.32 6.22 -2.76
N LEU A 97 4.16 5.84 -4.03
CA LEU A 97 5.01 4.82 -4.65
C LEU A 97 6.45 5.29 -4.75
N ASP A 98 6.65 6.55 -5.08
CA ASP A 98 7.99 7.13 -5.15
C ASP A 98 8.67 7.09 -3.78
N GLN A 99 7.93 7.45 -2.74
CA GLN A 99 8.43 7.39 -1.37
C GLN A 99 8.77 5.95 -0.96
N ALA A 100 7.94 4.98 -1.34
CA ALA A 100 8.20 3.58 -1.06
C ALA A 100 9.47 3.10 -1.77
N GLN A 101 9.68 3.50 -3.03
CA GLN A 101 10.89 3.15 -3.76
C GLN A 101 12.13 3.74 -3.12
N ALA A 102 12.05 5.00 -2.68
CA ALA A 102 13.16 5.65 -1.98
C ALA A 102 13.47 4.93 -0.66
N HIS A 103 12.44 4.55 0.09
CA HIS A 103 12.62 3.81 1.33
C HIS A 103 13.25 2.44 1.07
N ALA A 104 12.79 1.73 0.04
CA ALA A 104 13.35 0.44 -0.35
C ALA A 104 14.84 0.56 -0.67
N ALA A 105 15.23 1.61 -1.39
CA ALA A 105 16.64 1.84 -1.71
C ALA A 105 17.47 2.09 -0.45
N ARG A 106 16.94 2.87 0.49
CA ARG A 106 17.63 3.12 1.77
C ARG A 106 17.79 1.87 2.62
N GLU A 107 16.86 0.92 2.47
CA GLU A 107 16.87 -0.34 3.22
C GLU A 107 17.58 -1.46 2.47
N ASP A 108 18.32 -1.12 1.42
CA ASP A 108 19.08 -2.08 0.61
C ASP A 108 18.22 -3.17 -0.02
N CYS A 109 16.99 -2.83 -0.41
CA CYS A 109 16.13 -3.77 -1.10
C CYS A 109 16.56 -3.97 -2.55
N ASP A 110 16.44 -5.20 -3.03
CA ASP A 110 16.70 -5.53 -4.43
C ASP A 110 15.51 -5.19 -5.32
N HIS A 111 14.29 -5.25 -4.76
CA HIS A 111 13.06 -5.04 -5.53
C HIS A 111 11.98 -4.38 -4.68
N LEU A 112 11.05 -3.71 -5.36
CA LEU A 112 9.75 -3.35 -4.83
C LEU A 112 8.72 -4.13 -5.65
N ARG A 113 7.80 -4.82 -4.98
CA ARG A 113 6.79 -5.65 -5.63
C ARG A 113 5.40 -5.36 -5.09
N LEU A 114 4.40 -5.62 -5.93
CA LEU A 114 2.99 -5.59 -5.52
C LEU A 114 2.18 -6.51 -6.43
N CYS A 115 0.97 -6.83 -5.98
CA CYS A 115 0.00 -7.55 -6.80
C CYS A 115 -1.19 -6.66 -7.09
N SER A 116 -1.76 -6.83 -8.27
CA SER A 116 -2.98 -6.12 -8.67
C SER A 116 -3.92 -7.12 -9.35
N GLY A 117 -5.23 -6.97 -9.12
CA GLY A 117 -6.21 -7.85 -9.72
C GLY A 117 -6.08 -7.88 -11.24
N LEU A 118 -6.27 -9.06 -11.83
CA LEU A 118 -6.04 -9.29 -13.26
C LEU A 118 -6.87 -8.36 -14.17
N THR A 119 -8.05 -7.95 -13.73
CA THR A 119 -8.97 -7.14 -14.54
C THR A 119 -8.85 -5.63 -14.28
N ARG A 120 -7.97 -5.22 -13.36
CA ARG A 120 -7.81 -3.81 -13.01
C ARG A 120 -6.86 -3.11 -13.97
N GLU A 121 -7.30 -2.93 -15.21
CA GLU A 121 -6.45 -2.39 -16.28
C GLU A 121 -5.94 -0.98 -16.02
N ALA A 122 -6.76 -0.12 -15.43
CA ALA A 122 -6.34 1.24 -15.10
C ALA A 122 -5.22 1.24 -14.07
N ALA A 123 -5.32 0.38 -13.05
CA ALA A 123 -4.26 0.23 -12.07
C ALA A 123 -2.98 -0.30 -12.71
N HIS A 124 -3.09 -1.27 -13.61
CA HIS A 124 -1.92 -1.81 -14.34
C HIS A 124 -1.22 -0.71 -15.13
N ARG A 125 -1.98 0.13 -15.86
CA ARG A 125 -1.40 1.25 -16.60
C ARG A 125 -0.70 2.23 -15.67
N PHE A 126 -1.31 2.51 -14.52
CA PHE A 126 -0.71 3.38 -13.53
C PHE A 126 0.64 2.83 -13.06
N TYR A 127 0.69 1.54 -12.67
CA TYR A 127 1.93 0.94 -12.20
C TYR A 127 3.02 0.95 -13.28
N MET A 128 2.66 0.65 -14.53
CA MET A 128 3.63 0.70 -15.63
C MET A 128 4.15 2.11 -15.88
N THR A 129 3.29 3.12 -15.73
CA THR A 129 3.70 4.53 -15.82
C THR A 129 4.69 4.89 -14.71
N GLN A 130 4.56 4.26 -13.55
CA GLN A 130 5.46 4.48 -12.42
C GLN A 130 6.75 3.65 -12.51
N GLY A 131 6.97 2.96 -13.61
CA GLY A 131 8.21 2.22 -13.83
C GLY A 131 8.17 0.74 -13.43
N LEU A 132 7.01 0.24 -13.00
CA LEU A 132 6.88 -1.17 -12.68
C LEU A 132 6.55 -1.97 -13.95
N SER A 133 6.92 -3.24 -13.96
CA SER A 133 6.59 -4.13 -15.07
C SER A 133 5.82 -5.34 -14.56
N ARG A 134 5.01 -5.91 -15.43
CA ARG A 134 4.30 -7.16 -15.11
C ARG A 134 5.32 -8.28 -15.05
N SER A 135 5.28 -9.11 -14.00
CA SER A 135 6.27 -10.17 -13.86
C SER A 135 5.67 -11.55 -13.64
N SER A 136 4.56 -11.65 -12.91
CA SER A 136 4.04 -12.97 -12.54
C SER A 136 2.53 -12.93 -12.34
N ILE A 137 1.93 -14.13 -12.23
CA ILE A 137 0.52 -14.31 -11.95
C ILE A 137 0.40 -14.96 -10.59
N GLN A 138 -0.45 -14.40 -9.73
CA GLN A 138 -0.70 -14.96 -8.41
C GLN A 138 -1.81 -15.98 -8.49
N PHE A 139 -1.59 -17.15 -7.87
CA PHE A 139 -2.62 -18.18 -7.72
C PHE A 139 -3.03 -18.22 -6.25
N VAL A 140 -4.32 -18.39 -5.98
CA VAL A 140 -4.84 -18.37 -4.62
C VAL A 140 -5.91 -19.43 -4.43
N VAL A 141 -5.93 -20.05 -3.24
CA VAL A 141 -7.00 -20.94 -2.81
C VAL A 141 -7.35 -20.57 -1.38
N SER A 142 -8.66 -20.50 -1.07
CA SER A 142 -9.10 -20.23 0.29
C SER A 142 -9.01 -21.50 1.12
N LEU A 143 -8.47 -21.37 2.34
CA LEU A 143 -8.34 -22.48 3.28
C LEU A 143 -9.28 -22.35 4.47
N SER A 144 -10.10 -21.32 4.49
CA SER A 144 -10.98 -21.09 5.65
C SER A 144 -11.93 -22.26 5.93
N GLU A 145 -12.37 -22.98 4.89
CA GLU A 145 -13.25 -24.14 5.04
C GLU A 145 -12.52 -25.39 5.53
N ARG A 146 -11.20 -25.39 5.45
CA ARG A 146 -10.37 -26.55 5.88
C ARG A 146 -9.89 -26.45 7.32
N ARG A 147 -10.13 -25.31 7.97
CA ARG A 147 -9.69 -25.14 9.36
C ARG A 147 -10.52 -26.03 10.28
N PRO A 148 -9.89 -26.72 11.24
CA PRO A 148 -10.63 -27.51 12.20
C PRO A 148 -11.56 -26.62 13.03
N SER A 149 -12.75 -27.15 13.34
CA SER A 149 -13.74 -26.45 14.15
C SER A 149 -13.32 -26.42 15.63
#